data_2113942d3600168e24ef5382b60f5cc3
#
_entry.id   2113942d3600168e24ef5382b60f5cc3
#
_cell.length_a   1.000
_cell.length_b   1.000
_cell.length_c   1.000
_cell.angle_alpha   90.00
_cell.angle_beta   90.00
_cell.angle_gamma   90.00
#
_symmetry.space_group_name_H-M   'P 1'
#
loop_
_entity.id
_entity.type
_entity.pdbx_description
1 polymer ?
#
loop_
_entity_poly.entity_id
_entity_poly.type
_entity_poly.pdbx_seq_one_letter_code
_entity_poly.pdbx_strand_id
1 'polypeptide(L)'
;QARREKGRLRITPCADDSPPQAFLGVRPCDLHAIEVQDRVFLKGGFVDPVYRQRRERAFIIAINCGQPCATGFCASMGTGPRAASGFDLALTEIISPSRHDFLVEVGTDKGAKILQDLPHRSAEPREVEQGEALICRTAAQMGRKLDTAGIKELLYDNYEHPRWDDVAARCLTCGNCAMVCPTCFCHTLEDLTDLTGSQAERWRRMDVCFTVDFSYLHGGSIRPSPRSRYRQWLTHKLAAWMDQFGCSGCVGCGRCITWCPVGIDLTEEVRAIRESQAS
;
A
#
# COMPACT_ATOMS: atom_id res chain seq x y z
N GLN A 1 9.85 3.99 26.08
CA GLN A 1 9.85 4.85 27.27
C GLN A 1 11.24 4.89 27.88
N ALA A 2 11.63 6.05 28.41
CA ALA A 2 12.85 6.22 29.20
C ALA A 2 12.47 6.82 30.56
N ARG A 3 13.02 6.28 31.63
CA ARG A 3 12.78 6.76 33.02
C ARG A 3 14.10 6.97 33.72
N ARG A 4 14.20 8.04 34.50
CA ARG A 4 15.34 8.29 35.39
C ARG A 4 15.07 7.65 36.76
N GLU A 5 15.81 6.59 37.09
CA GLU A 5 15.73 5.87 38.36
C GLU A 5 17.07 5.90 39.08
N LYS A 6 17.14 6.46 40.30
CA LYS A 6 18.35 6.54 41.10
C LYS A 6 19.58 7.12 40.33
N GLY A 7 19.33 8.17 39.53
CA GLY A 7 20.39 8.84 38.74
C GLY A 7 20.83 8.12 37.46
N ARG A 8 20.21 6.98 37.11
CA ARG A 8 20.45 6.23 35.86
C ARG A 8 19.25 6.32 34.94
N LEU A 9 19.49 6.33 33.64
CA LEU A 9 18.45 6.26 32.62
C LEU A 9 18.14 4.80 32.33
N ARG A 10 16.87 4.40 32.52
CA ARG A 10 16.34 3.10 32.15
C ARG A 10 15.50 3.25 30.88
N ILE A 11 15.88 2.56 29.82
CA ILE A 11 15.14 2.51 28.56
C ILE A 11 14.35 1.20 28.51
N THR A 12 13.03 1.31 28.33
CA THR A 12 12.13 0.15 28.17
C THR A 12 11.56 0.20 26.76
N PRO A 13 11.82 -0.83 25.91
CA PRO A 13 11.17 -0.95 24.62
C PRO A 13 9.65 -1.02 24.79
N CYS A 14 8.92 -0.59 23.77
CA CYS A 14 7.49 -0.85 23.71
C CYS A 14 7.28 -2.34 23.43
N ALA A 15 6.63 -3.05 24.31
CA ALA A 15 6.15 -4.40 24.04
C ALA A 15 4.88 -4.30 23.18
N ASP A 16 4.77 -5.14 22.18
CA ASP A 16 3.53 -5.30 21.43
C ASP A 16 2.80 -6.55 21.94
N ASP A 17 1.83 -6.34 22.82
CA ASP A 17 0.99 -7.39 23.40
C ASP A 17 -0.26 -7.68 22.53
N SER A 18 -0.29 -7.20 21.28
CA SER A 18 -1.41 -7.44 20.35
C SER A 18 -1.63 -8.93 20.15
N PRO A 19 -2.87 -9.43 20.27
CA PRO A 19 -3.18 -10.84 20.01
C PRO A 19 -2.97 -11.15 18.51
N PRO A 20 -2.86 -12.45 18.15
CA PRO A 20 -2.94 -12.87 16.77
C PRO A 20 -4.21 -12.35 16.10
N GLN A 21 -4.13 -11.91 14.86
CA GLN A 21 -5.24 -11.32 14.12
C GLN A 21 -5.48 -12.08 12.83
N ALA A 22 -6.76 -12.28 12.48
CA ALA A 22 -7.17 -12.76 11.17
C ALA A 22 -7.74 -11.59 10.36
N PHE A 23 -7.26 -11.46 9.13
CA PHE A 23 -7.72 -10.48 8.16
C PHE A 23 -8.53 -11.19 7.09
N LEU A 24 -9.84 -10.96 7.07
CA LEU A 24 -10.74 -11.48 6.07
C LEU A 24 -11.04 -10.41 5.01
N GLY A 25 -10.98 -10.80 3.74
CA GLY A 25 -11.31 -9.91 2.63
C GLY A 25 -10.13 -9.09 2.12
N VAL A 26 -8.89 -9.55 2.35
CA VAL A 26 -7.69 -8.90 1.84
C VAL A 26 -7.65 -9.03 0.33
N ARG A 27 -7.64 -7.90 -0.38
CA ARG A 27 -7.60 -7.91 -1.85
C ARG A 27 -6.20 -8.21 -2.38
N PRO A 28 -6.06 -8.69 -3.63
CA PRO A 28 -4.76 -8.96 -4.24
C PRO A 28 -3.80 -7.77 -4.20
N CYS A 29 -4.29 -6.56 -4.51
CA CYS A 29 -3.49 -5.35 -4.40
C CYS A 29 -3.07 -5.03 -2.95
N ASP A 30 -3.83 -5.44 -1.93
CA ASP A 30 -3.44 -5.30 -0.53
C ASP A 30 -2.37 -6.31 -0.14
N LEU A 31 -2.41 -7.54 -0.67
CA LEU A 31 -1.33 -8.53 -0.49
C LEU A 31 0.00 -8.01 -1.04
N HIS A 32 -0.01 -7.46 -2.25
CA HIS A 32 1.17 -6.82 -2.82
C HIS A 32 1.62 -5.59 -2.03
N ALA A 33 0.68 -4.83 -1.44
CA ALA A 33 1.05 -3.72 -0.56
C ALA A 33 1.71 -4.20 0.73
N ILE A 34 1.25 -5.31 1.31
CA ILE A 34 1.90 -5.95 2.47
C ILE A 34 3.31 -6.41 2.08
N GLU A 35 3.51 -7.02 0.90
CA GLU A 35 4.84 -7.39 0.41
C GLU A 35 5.78 -6.18 0.26
N VAL A 36 5.25 -5.05 -0.23
CA VAL A 36 5.97 -3.78 -0.30
C VAL A 36 6.39 -3.30 1.10
N GLN A 37 5.50 -3.36 2.08
CA GLN A 37 5.80 -3.03 3.48
C GLN A 37 6.82 -4.01 4.09
N ASP A 38 6.73 -5.30 3.78
CA ASP A 38 7.70 -6.32 4.21
C ASP A 38 9.13 -5.97 3.71
N ARG A 39 9.26 -5.43 2.49
CA ARG A 39 10.57 -4.97 1.95
C ARG A 39 11.15 -3.84 2.78
N VAL A 40 10.31 -2.89 3.21
CA VAL A 40 10.74 -1.74 4.01
C VAL A 40 11.08 -2.13 5.43
N PHE A 41 10.20 -2.89 6.11
CA PHE A 41 10.28 -3.11 7.54
C PHE A 41 11.00 -4.39 7.95
N LEU A 42 11.16 -5.37 7.03
CA LEU A 42 11.78 -6.66 7.35
C LEU A 42 13.09 -6.92 6.60
N LYS A 43 13.29 -6.34 5.39
CA LYS A 43 14.43 -6.67 4.52
C LYS A 43 15.53 -5.62 4.51
N GLY A 44 15.37 -4.51 5.24
CA GLY A 44 16.40 -3.48 5.37
C GLY A 44 17.49 -3.81 6.39
N GLY A 45 18.47 -2.91 6.55
CA GLY A 45 19.53 -3.01 7.58
C GLY A 45 19.00 -2.96 9.02
N PHE A 46 17.76 -2.50 9.21
CA PHE A 46 17.07 -2.42 10.51
C PHE A 46 15.69 -3.02 10.36
N VAL A 47 15.46 -4.12 11.07
CA VAL A 47 14.16 -4.77 11.10
C VAL A 47 13.29 -4.15 12.18
N ASP A 48 12.08 -3.73 11.81
CA ASP A 48 11.08 -3.23 12.77
C ASP A 48 10.51 -4.42 13.59
N PRO A 49 10.79 -4.48 14.91
CA PRO A 49 10.38 -5.64 15.71
C PRO A 49 8.87 -5.72 15.91
N VAL A 50 8.18 -4.58 15.97
CA VAL A 50 6.71 -4.54 16.16
C VAL A 50 6.01 -5.00 14.89
N TYR A 51 6.46 -4.50 13.72
CA TYR A 51 5.94 -4.92 12.43
C TYR A 51 6.15 -6.43 12.23
N ARG A 52 7.38 -6.93 12.50
CA ARG A 52 7.70 -8.36 12.39
C ARG A 52 6.75 -9.21 13.21
N GLN A 53 6.59 -8.90 14.49
CA GLN A 53 5.75 -9.67 15.42
C GLN A 53 4.30 -9.73 14.94
N ARG A 54 3.73 -8.61 14.50
CA ARG A 54 2.36 -8.56 13.97
C ARG A 54 2.23 -9.33 12.67
N ARG A 55 3.20 -9.19 11.78
CA ARG A 55 3.22 -9.87 10.48
C ARG A 55 3.29 -11.40 10.60
N GLU A 56 4.11 -11.91 11.51
CA GLU A 56 4.24 -13.36 11.79
C GLU A 56 2.98 -13.96 12.42
N ARG A 57 2.23 -13.17 13.17
CA ARG A 57 0.99 -13.59 13.85
C ARG A 57 -0.27 -13.39 13.01
N ALA A 58 -0.17 -12.73 11.88
CA ALA A 58 -1.30 -12.50 11.00
C ALA A 58 -1.74 -13.80 10.31
N PHE A 59 -3.07 -14.01 10.23
CA PHE A 59 -3.72 -14.99 9.38
C PHE A 59 -4.46 -14.24 8.28
N ILE A 60 -4.18 -14.54 7.02
CA ILE A 60 -4.68 -13.75 5.90
C ILE A 60 -5.61 -14.59 5.02
N ILE A 61 -6.86 -14.17 4.93
CA ILE A 61 -7.85 -14.70 4.00
C ILE A 61 -8.06 -13.66 2.90
N ALA A 62 -7.50 -13.94 1.74
CA ALA A 62 -7.63 -13.09 0.57
C ALA A 62 -8.97 -13.32 -0.14
N ILE A 63 -9.44 -12.29 -0.87
CA ILE A 63 -10.58 -12.41 -1.78
C ILE A 63 -10.16 -11.93 -3.16
N ASN A 64 -10.24 -12.82 -4.15
CA ASN A 64 -10.12 -12.48 -5.56
C ASN A 64 -11.26 -11.53 -5.98
N CYS A 65 -10.91 -10.48 -6.73
CA CYS A 65 -11.93 -9.50 -7.11
C CYS A 65 -12.81 -10.03 -8.23
N GLY A 66 -14.10 -10.22 -7.94
CA GLY A 66 -15.14 -10.55 -8.93
C GLY A 66 -15.67 -9.33 -9.68
N GLN A 67 -15.43 -8.13 -9.14
CA GLN A 67 -15.76 -6.83 -9.76
C GLN A 67 -14.62 -5.84 -9.55
N PRO A 68 -14.26 -5.05 -10.58
CA PRO A 68 -13.23 -4.04 -10.45
C PRO A 68 -13.78 -2.81 -9.71
N CYS A 69 -12.94 -2.12 -8.96
CA CYS A 69 -13.29 -0.79 -8.47
C CYS A 69 -13.12 0.25 -9.59
N ALA A 70 -13.95 1.30 -9.58
CA ALA A 70 -13.98 2.32 -10.63
C ALA A 70 -12.66 3.08 -10.80
N THR A 71 -11.86 3.20 -9.75
CA THR A 71 -10.59 3.92 -9.73
C THR A 71 -9.36 2.99 -9.75
N GLY A 72 -9.59 1.65 -9.70
CA GLY A 72 -8.53 0.65 -9.68
C GLY A 72 -7.85 0.45 -11.03
N PHE A 73 -6.56 0.19 -10.99
CA PHE A 73 -5.72 -0.16 -12.13
C PHE A 73 -4.68 -1.22 -11.78
N CYS A 74 -4.98 -2.07 -10.80
CA CYS A 74 -4.07 -3.11 -10.33
C CYS A 74 -3.70 -4.12 -11.42
N ALA A 75 -4.56 -4.35 -12.43
CA ALA A 75 -4.21 -5.16 -13.60
C ALA A 75 -3.05 -4.56 -14.39
N SER A 76 -2.99 -3.22 -14.56
CA SER A 76 -1.85 -2.54 -15.21
C SER A 76 -0.56 -2.67 -14.41
N MET A 77 -0.65 -2.85 -13.09
CA MET A 77 0.49 -2.99 -12.19
C MET A 77 0.92 -4.45 -11.96
N GLY A 78 0.17 -5.43 -12.49
CA GLY A 78 0.41 -6.85 -12.25
C GLY A 78 0.14 -7.28 -10.78
N THR A 79 -0.70 -6.54 -10.04
CA THR A 79 -0.94 -6.73 -8.60
C THR A 79 -2.37 -7.19 -8.27
N GLY A 80 -3.11 -7.60 -9.25
CA GLY A 80 -4.49 -8.09 -9.13
C GLY A 80 -5.18 -8.13 -10.49
N PRO A 81 -6.43 -8.59 -10.55
CA PRO A 81 -7.40 -8.89 -9.48
C PRO A 81 -7.28 -10.29 -8.83
N ARG A 82 -6.30 -11.12 -9.23
CA ARG A 82 -6.02 -12.44 -8.66
C ARG A 82 -4.98 -12.35 -7.55
N ALA A 83 -5.22 -13.04 -6.44
CA ALA A 83 -4.21 -13.31 -5.40
C ALA A 83 -3.31 -14.47 -5.85
N ALA A 84 -2.00 -14.22 -5.96
CA ALA A 84 -1.03 -15.23 -6.37
C ALA A 84 -0.25 -15.83 -5.19
N SER A 85 -0.04 -15.07 -4.12
CA SER A 85 0.73 -15.46 -2.93
C SER A 85 0.44 -14.53 -1.75
N GLY A 86 1.03 -14.83 -0.57
CA GLY A 86 0.95 -13.96 0.59
C GLY A 86 -0.31 -14.11 1.44
N PHE A 87 -1.08 -15.17 1.24
CA PHE A 87 -2.29 -15.51 1.97
C PHE A 87 -2.21 -16.91 2.60
N ASP A 88 -3.03 -17.16 3.60
CA ASP A 88 -3.26 -18.50 4.15
C ASP A 88 -4.39 -19.22 3.41
N LEU A 89 -5.46 -18.49 3.07
CA LEU A 89 -6.53 -18.92 2.18
C LEU A 89 -6.84 -17.81 1.17
N ALA A 90 -7.20 -18.17 -0.06
CA ALA A 90 -7.77 -17.23 -1.02
C ALA A 90 -9.14 -17.72 -1.50
N LEU A 91 -10.10 -16.80 -1.54
CA LEU A 91 -11.48 -17.06 -1.88
C LEU A 91 -11.81 -16.41 -3.23
N THR A 92 -12.50 -17.16 -4.09
CA THR A 92 -13.17 -16.61 -5.27
C THR A 92 -14.66 -16.83 -5.10
N GLU A 93 -15.41 -15.73 -4.99
CA GLU A 93 -16.85 -15.75 -4.80
C GLU A 93 -17.56 -16.05 -6.14
N ILE A 94 -18.38 -17.10 -6.15
CA ILE A 94 -19.17 -17.51 -7.32
C ILE A 94 -20.64 -17.35 -6.98
N ILE A 95 -21.29 -16.37 -7.59
CA ILE A 95 -22.69 -16.06 -7.39
C ILE A 95 -23.48 -16.40 -8.66
N SER A 96 -24.55 -17.14 -8.50
CA SER A 96 -25.58 -17.39 -9.54
C SER A 96 -26.98 -17.32 -8.91
N PRO A 97 -28.08 -17.27 -9.70
CA PRO A 97 -29.43 -17.18 -9.15
C PRO A 97 -29.80 -18.28 -8.14
N SER A 98 -29.20 -19.45 -8.25
CA SER A 98 -29.48 -20.63 -7.41
C SER A 98 -28.33 -21.02 -6.49
N ARG A 99 -27.18 -20.28 -6.50
CA ARG A 99 -25.97 -20.75 -5.85
C ARG A 99 -25.08 -19.58 -5.42
N HIS A 100 -24.59 -19.65 -4.19
CA HIS A 100 -23.58 -18.73 -3.66
C HIS A 100 -22.50 -19.55 -2.95
N ASP A 101 -21.37 -19.73 -3.63
CA ASP A 101 -20.25 -20.53 -3.16
C ASP A 101 -18.94 -19.77 -3.22
N PHE A 102 -17.96 -20.32 -2.55
CA PHE A 102 -16.58 -19.84 -2.58
C PHE A 102 -15.67 -20.97 -3.09
N LEU A 103 -14.93 -20.68 -4.15
CA LEU A 103 -13.77 -21.49 -4.52
C LEU A 103 -12.62 -21.10 -3.58
N VAL A 104 -12.07 -22.08 -2.85
CA VAL A 104 -11.04 -21.85 -1.83
C VAL A 104 -9.70 -22.39 -2.31
N GLU A 105 -8.69 -21.55 -2.33
CA GLU A 105 -7.30 -21.91 -2.59
C GLU A 105 -6.53 -21.89 -1.26
N VAL A 106 -5.75 -22.93 -1.00
CA VAL A 106 -4.92 -23.06 0.22
C VAL A 106 -3.52 -22.56 -0.08
N GLY A 107 -3.07 -21.55 0.66
CA GLY A 107 -1.76 -20.95 0.52
C GLY A 107 -0.71 -21.44 1.52
N THR A 108 -1.14 -21.87 2.72
CA THR A 108 -0.25 -22.34 3.79
C THR A 108 -0.83 -23.53 4.55
N ASP A 109 0.04 -24.22 5.33
CA ASP A 109 -0.40 -25.29 6.24
C ASP A 109 -1.39 -24.78 7.32
N LYS A 110 -1.28 -23.50 7.72
CA LYS A 110 -2.25 -22.89 8.64
C LYS A 110 -3.63 -22.79 7.99
N GLY A 111 -3.68 -22.39 6.72
CA GLY A 111 -4.90 -22.35 5.93
C GLY A 111 -5.52 -23.73 5.75
N ALA A 112 -4.69 -24.76 5.44
CA ALA A 112 -5.14 -26.14 5.31
C ALA A 112 -5.82 -26.66 6.58
N LYS A 113 -5.23 -26.38 7.74
CA LYS A 113 -5.79 -26.80 9.05
C LYS A 113 -7.17 -26.17 9.31
N ILE A 114 -7.32 -24.86 9.04
CA ILE A 114 -8.61 -24.18 9.21
C ILE A 114 -9.66 -24.76 8.26
N LEU A 115 -9.27 -25.04 6.99
CA LEU A 115 -10.21 -25.59 6.02
C LEU A 115 -10.71 -26.98 6.40
N GLN A 116 -9.87 -27.82 7.05
CA GLN A 116 -10.28 -29.15 7.53
C GLN A 116 -11.44 -29.11 8.54
N ASP A 117 -11.55 -28.03 9.32
CA ASP A 117 -12.61 -27.85 10.33
C ASP A 117 -13.92 -27.29 9.72
N LEU A 118 -13.92 -26.96 8.44
CA LEU A 118 -15.08 -26.35 7.75
C LEU A 118 -15.71 -27.37 6.79
N PRO A 119 -17.05 -27.37 6.62
CA PRO A 119 -17.71 -28.14 5.59
C PRO A 119 -17.23 -27.73 4.19
N HIS A 120 -16.59 -28.63 3.47
CA HIS A 120 -16.12 -28.37 2.12
C HIS A 120 -16.12 -29.65 1.28
N ARG A 121 -15.98 -29.51 -0.02
CA ARG A 121 -15.72 -30.58 -0.98
C ARG A 121 -14.65 -30.15 -1.97
N SER A 122 -14.09 -31.08 -2.68
CA SER A 122 -13.22 -30.79 -3.81
C SER A 122 -13.97 -30.02 -4.90
N ALA A 123 -13.35 -29.00 -5.46
CA ALA A 123 -13.90 -28.27 -6.60
C ALA A 123 -13.81 -29.10 -7.88
N GLU A 124 -14.85 -29.03 -8.70
CA GLU A 124 -14.83 -29.61 -10.04
C GLU A 124 -14.01 -28.71 -11.00
N PRO A 125 -13.36 -29.28 -12.05
CA PRO A 125 -12.60 -28.49 -13.02
C PRO A 125 -13.38 -27.31 -13.59
N ARG A 126 -14.67 -27.51 -13.89
CA ARG A 126 -15.57 -26.47 -14.40
C ARG A 126 -15.74 -25.30 -13.41
N GLU A 127 -15.73 -25.54 -12.12
CA GLU A 127 -15.85 -24.51 -11.09
C GLU A 127 -14.58 -23.67 -11.02
N VAL A 128 -13.43 -24.31 -11.15
CA VAL A 128 -12.14 -23.63 -11.25
C VAL A 128 -12.10 -22.75 -12.49
N GLU A 129 -12.52 -23.25 -13.65
CA GLU A 129 -12.61 -22.47 -14.90
C GLU A 129 -13.55 -21.28 -14.78
N GLN A 130 -14.67 -21.41 -14.06
CA GLN A 130 -15.60 -20.30 -13.80
C GLN A 130 -14.93 -19.21 -12.96
N GLY A 131 -14.20 -19.58 -11.92
CA GLY A 131 -13.43 -18.66 -11.09
C GLY A 131 -12.37 -17.89 -11.89
N GLU A 132 -11.60 -18.60 -12.72
CA GLU A 132 -10.60 -17.99 -13.60
C GLU A 132 -11.23 -17.03 -14.61
N ALA A 133 -12.33 -17.43 -15.25
CA ALA A 133 -13.05 -16.59 -16.20
C ALA A 133 -13.60 -15.32 -15.55
N LEU A 134 -14.06 -15.40 -14.28
CA LEU A 134 -14.52 -14.25 -13.51
C LEU A 134 -13.35 -13.26 -13.29
N ILE A 135 -12.20 -13.75 -12.85
CA ILE A 135 -11.01 -12.94 -12.58
C ILE A 135 -10.50 -12.27 -13.87
N CYS A 136 -10.45 -13.01 -14.98
CA CYS A 136 -10.05 -12.47 -16.29
C CYS A 136 -10.99 -11.36 -16.77
N ARG A 137 -12.30 -11.54 -16.63
CA ARG A 137 -13.29 -10.50 -16.95
C ARG A 137 -13.09 -9.25 -16.09
N THR A 138 -12.85 -9.43 -14.80
CA THR A 138 -12.58 -8.33 -13.86
C THR A 138 -11.34 -7.54 -14.27
N ALA A 139 -10.27 -8.22 -14.67
CA ALA A 139 -9.05 -7.56 -15.16
C ALA A 139 -9.31 -6.71 -16.42
N ALA A 140 -10.12 -7.22 -17.34
CA ALA A 140 -10.49 -6.53 -18.59
C ALA A 140 -11.37 -5.29 -18.36
N GLN A 141 -12.14 -5.27 -17.27
CA GLN A 141 -13.11 -4.22 -16.93
C GLN A 141 -12.57 -3.18 -15.93
N MET A 142 -11.26 -3.12 -15.70
CA MET A 142 -10.68 -2.14 -14.78
C MET A 142 -11.05 -0.70 -15.17
N GLY A 143 -11.43 0.10 -14.17
CA GLY A 143 -11.89 1.48 -14.37
C GLY A 143 -10.79 2.44 -14.83
N ARG A 144 -9.52 2.08 -14.57
CA ARG A 144 -8.35 2.87 -14.96
C ARG A 144 -7.28 1.97 -15.58
N LYS A 145 -6.44 2.59 -16.39
CA LYS A 145 -5.24 1.95 -16.96
C LYS A 145 -4.04 2.86 -16.77
N LEU A 146 -2.89 2.27 -16.48
CA LEU A 146 -1.61 2.95 -16.41
C LEU A 146 -0.64 2.25 -17.38
N ASP A 147 -0.09 3.00 -18.33
CA ASP A 147 1.03 2.52 -19.14
C ASP A 147 2.31 2.59 -18.30
N THR A 148 2.82 1.42 -17.92
CA THR A 148 4.02 1.28 -17.07
C THR A 148 5.31 1.17 -17.88
N ALA A 149 5.25 1.09 -19.22
CA ALA A 149 6.44 0.99 -20.05
C ALA A 149 7.32 2.25 -19.94
N GLY A 150 8.57 2.08 -19.51
CA GLY A 150 9.53 3.18 -19.35
C GLY A 150 9.07 4.28 -18.40
N ILE A 151 8.17 3.99 -17.44
CA ILE A 151 7.57 5.00 -16.56
C ILE A 151 8.60 5.65 -15.63
N LYS A 152 9.63 4.92 -15.25
CA LYS A 152 10.71 5.43 -14.42
C LYS A 152 11.48 6.54 -15.13
N GLU A 153 11.94 6.24 -16.33
CA GLU A 153 12.67 7.17 -17.20
C GLU A 153 11.78 8.35 -17.56
N LEU A 154 10.53 8.08 -17.92
CA LEU A 154 9.53 9.12 -18.19
C LEU A 154 9.46 10.17 -17.06
N LEU A 155 9.37 9.72 -15.80
CA LEU A 155 9.22 10.64 -14.67
C LEU A 155 10.54 11.35 -14.31
N TYR A 156 11.67 10.70 -14.49
CA TYR A 156 12.98 11.32 -14.24
C TYR A 156 13.34 12.37 -15.28
N ASP A 157 13.09 12.08 -16.58
CA ASP A 157 13.38 13.01 -17.68
C ASP A 157 12.43 14.22 -17.68
N ASN A 158 11.27 14.12 -17.02
CA ASN A 158 10.24 15.15 -16.96
C ASN A 158 10.11 15.82 -15.57
N TYR A 159 11.20 15.94 -14.86
CA TYR A 159 11.19 16.50 -13.52
C TYR A 159 10.71 17.96 -13.45
N GLU A 160 10.92 18.76 -14.51
CA GLU A 160 10.48 20.15 -14.63
C GLU A 160 9.26 20.35 -15.56
N HIS A 161 8.54 19.27 -15.88
CA HIS A 161 7.40 19.32 -16.79
C HIS A 161 6.29 20.27 -16.26
N PRO A 162 5.64 21.08 -17.13
CA PRO A 162 4.61 22.05 -16.73
C PRO A 162 3.37 21.37 -16.10
N ARG A 163 3.11 20.11 -16.40
CA ARG A 163 2.01 19.35 -15.81
C ARG A 163 2.04 19.36 -14.27
N TRP A 164 3.20 19.48 -13.67
CA TRP A 164 3.33 19.60 -12.22
C TRP A 164 2.69 20.87 -11.66
N ASP A 165 2.73 21.97 -12.42
CA ASP A 165 2.09 23.23 -12.05
C ASP A 165 0.56 23.15 -12.18
N ASP A 166 0.05 22.48 -13.23
CA ASP A 166 -1.38 22.23 -13.42
C ASP A 166 -1.97 21.41 -12.26
N VAL A 167 -1.24 20.39 -11.80
CA VAL A 167 -1.66 19.60 -10.63
C VAL A 167 -1.57 20.44 -9.36
N ALA A 168 -0.50 21.20 -9.19
CA ALA A 168 -0.28 22.05 -8.00
C ALA A 168 -1.36 23.09 -7.85
N ALA A 169 -1.87 23.67 -8.95
CA ALA A 169 -2.96 24.65 -8.94
C ALA A 169 -4.27 24.09 -8.38
N ARG A 170 -4.49 22.78 -8.49
CA ARG A 170 -5.69 22.08 -7.96
C ARG A 170 -5.45 21.43 -6.59
N CYS A 171 -4.22 21.07 -6.27
CA CYS A 171 -3.87 20.26 -5.12
C CYS A 171 -4.00 21.04 -3.81
N LEU A 172 -4.84 20.56 -2.89
CA LEU A 172 -5.00 21.13 -1.54
C LEU A 172 -3.89 20.77 -0.57
N THR A 173 -2.90 19.97 -0.98
CA THR A 173 -1.83 19.45 -0.12
C THR A 173 -2.31 18.75 1.16
N CYS A 174 -3.53 18.24 1.17
CA CYS A 174 -4.16 17.62 2.33
C CYS A 174 -3.53 16.28 2.74
N GLY A 175 -2.72 15.65 1.89
CA GLY A 175 -2.04 14.39 2.18
C GLY A 175 -2.91 13.13 2.09
N ASN A 176 -4.23 13.24 1.82
CA ASN A 176 -5.13 12.07 1.76
C ASN A 176 -4.62 10.96 0.84
N CYS A 177 -4.07 11.32 -0.32
CA CYS A 177 -3.51 10.35 -1.28
C CYS A 177 -2.38 9.49 -0.68
N ALA A 178 -1.60 10.02 0.24
CA ALA A 178 -0.56 9.29 0.94
C ALA A 178 -1.09 8.58 2.20
N MET A 179 -2.03 9.20 2.94
CA MET A 179 -2.62 8.63 4.15
C MET A 179 -3.44 7.36 3.88
N VAL A 180 -4.17 7.30 2.75
CA VAL A 180 -4.96 6.12 2.37
C VAL A 180 -4.16 5.09 1.58
N CYS A 181 -2.91 5.40 1.26
CA CYS A 181 -2.08 4.51 0.44
C CYS A 181 -1.50 3.37 1.28
N PRO A 182 -1.77 2.09 0.92
CA PRO A 182 -1.29 0.96 1.69
C PRO A 182 0.23 0.72 1.58
N THR A 183 0.90 1.40 0.65
CA THR A 183 2.35 1.30 0.44
C THR A 183 3.14 2.48 1.03
N CYS A 184 2.48 3.56 1.44
CA CYS A 184 3.17 4.67 2.10
C CYS A 184 3.57 4.29 3.52
N PHE A 185 4.81 4.58 3.90
CA PHE A 185 5.40 4.19 5.18
C PHE A 185 6.10 5.35 5.91
N CYS A 186 6.01 6.57 5.38
CA CYS A 186 6.62 7.74 6.00
C CYS A 186 6.09 7.94 7.41
N HIS A 187 6.96 8.29 8.33
CA HIS A 187 6.62 8.58 9.72
C HIS A 187 7.55 9.65 10.28
N THR A 188 7.09 10.32 11.31
CA THR A 188 7.90 11.20 12.15
C THR A 188 8.07 10.62 13.54
N LEU A 189 9.12 11.04 14.23
CA LEU A 189 9.40 10.68 15.63
C LEU A 189 9.22 11.90 16.49
N GLU A 190 8.43 11.77 17.56
CA GLU A 190 8.19 12.82 18.54
C GLU A 190 8.67 12.34 19.91
N ASP A 191 9.50 13.14 20.55
CA ASP A 191 9.96 12.91 21.92
C ASP A 191 9.14 13.79 22.88
N LEU A 192 8.39 13.13 23.77
CA LEU A 192 7.61 13.78 24.81
C LEU A 192 8.30 13.58 26.15
N THR A 193 8.49 14.65 26.89
CA THR A 193 9.12 14.62 28.22
C THR A 193 8.14 15.21 29.22
N ASP A 194 8.04 14.59 30.40
CA ASP A 194 7.29 15.17 31.50
C ASP A 194 7.94 16.45 32.03
N LEU A 195 7.19 17.27 32.74
CA LEU A 195 7.66 18.56 33.27
C LEU A 195 8.84 18.43 34.24
N THR A 196 9.01 17.26 34.87
CA THR A 196 10.10 17.00 35.82
C THR A 196 11.38 16.50 35.14
N GLY A 197 11.31 16.12 33.86
CA GLY A 197 12.40 15.47 33.12
C GLY A 197 12.75 14.08 33.65
N SER A 198 11.85 13.45 34.41
CA SER A 198 12.02 12.11 34.98
C SER A 198 11.57 10.99 34.04
N GLN A 199 10.67 11.29 33.14
CA GLN A 199 10.12 10.34 32.16
C GLN A 199 10.11 10.98 30.76
N ALA A 200 10.51 10.20 29.76
CA ALA A 200 10.39 10.56 28.36
C ALA A 200 9.80 9.38 27.54
N GLU A 201 9.07 9.70 26.51
CA GLU A 201 8.50 8.76 25.58
C GLU A 201 8.85 9.16 24.16
N ARG A 202 9.19 8.18 23.33
CA ARG A 202 9.37 8.38 21.89
C ARG A 202 8.19 7.76 21.16
N TRP A 203 7.46 8.58 20.44
CA TRP A 203 6.32 8.20 19.63
C TRP A 203 6.69 8.18 18.17
N ARG A 204 6.23 7.16 17.46
CA ARG A 204 6.25 7.10 16.01
C ARG A 204 4.85 7.38 15.49
N ARG A 205 4.69 8.45 14.75
CA ARG A 205 3.44 8.84 14.11
C ARG A 205 3.55 8.71 12.60
N MET A 206 2.48 8.25 11.96
CA MET A 206 2.40 8.30 10.50
C MET A 206 2.49 9.75 10.06
N ASP A 207 3.33 10.01 9.07
CA ASP A 207 3.50 11.30 8.44
C ASP A 207 3.54 11.11 6.93
N VAL A 208 3.45 12.18 6.16
CA VAL A 208 3.38 12.11 4.71
C VAL A 208 4.22 13.19 4.05
N CYS A 209 4.75 12.90 2.86
CA CYS A 209 5.56 13.87 2.10
C CYS A 209 4.80 15.13 1.67
N PHE A 210 3.50 15.25 1.96
CA PHE A 210 2.70 16.46 1.77
C PHE A 210 2.70 17.39 2.98
N THR A 211 3.10 16.92 4.16
CA THR A 211 3.24 17.77 5.35
C THR A 211 4.43 18.71 5.17
N VAL A 212 4.27 19.99 5.54
CA VAL A 212 5.32 21.02 5.38
C VAL A 212 6.57 20.66 6.17
N ASP A 213 6.36 20.15 7.37
CA ASP A 213 7.44 19.82 8.32
C ASP A 213 8.09 18.45 8.06
N PHE A 214 7.49 17.64 7.19
CA PHE A 214 8.10 16.37 6.81
C PHE A 214 9.42 16.62 6.06
N SER A 215 10.50 15.99 6.50
CA SER A 215 11.86 16.22 6.00
C SER A 215 12.35 17.66 6.22
N TYR A 216 11.93 18.30 7.31
CA TYR A 216 12.47 19.59 7.72
C TYR A 216 13.96 19.46 8.03
N LEU A 217 14.77 20.31 7.40
CA LEU A 217 16.19 20.42 7.68
C LEU A 217 16.48 21.74 8.36
N HIS A 218 17.68 21.91 8.93
CA HIS A 218 18.10 23.18 9.48
C HIS A 218 17.96 24.28 8.41
N GLY A 219 17.09 25.24 8.68
CA GLY A 219 16.81 26.37 7.77
C GLY A 219 15.48 26.29 7.00
N GLY A 220 14.73 25.17 7.08
CA GLY A 220 13.38 25.13 6.51
C GLY A 220 12.96 23.82 5.84
N SER A 221 11.74 23.83 5.32
CA SER A 221 11.21 22.72 4.53
C SER A 221 11.90 22.64 3.17
N ILE A 222 12.39 21.46 2.80
CA ILE A 222 13.02 21.22 1.49
C ILE A 222 12.01 21.13 0.34
N ARG A 223 10.72 21.00 0.64
CA ARG A 223 9.62 20.93 -0.33
C ARG A 223 8.50 21.91 0.03
N PRO A 224 8.71 23.22 -0.13
CA PRO A 224 7.75 24.23 0.34
C PRO A 224 6.49 24.33 -0.53
N SER A 225 6.57 24.04 -1.83
CA SER A 225 5.45 24.22 -2.76
C SER A 225 4.60 22.97 -2.96
N PRO A 226 3.28 23.09 -3.27
CA PRO A 226 2.43 21.97 -3.66
C PRO A 226 3.02 21.16 -4.84
N ARG A 227 3.60 21.86 -5.84
CA ARG A 227 4.30 21.26 -6.99
C ARG A 227 5.39 20.30 -6.53
N SER A 228 6.29 20.75 -5.67
CA SER A 228 7.42 19.94 -5.20
C SER A 228 6.98 18.71 -4.40
N ARG A 229 5.88 18.80 -3.62
CA ARG A 229 5.35 17.70 -2.82
C ARG A 229 4.64 16.65 -3.67
N TYR A 230 3.78 17.08 -4.60
CA TYR A 230 3.09 16.15 -5.49
C TYR A 230 4.08 15.43 -6.41
N ARG A 231 5.01 16.16 -7.03
CA ARG A 231 6.08 15.60 -7.85
C ARG A 231 6.89 14.56 -7.07
N GLN A 232 7.34 14.88 -5.86
CA GLN A 232 8.05 13.94 -4.99
C GLN A 232 7.23 12.69 -4.73
N TRP A 233 5.95 12.83 -4.39
CA TRP A 233 5.08 11.70 -4.11
C TRP A 233 4.93 10.77 -5.33
N LEU A 234 4.65 11.32 -6.49
CA LEU A 234 4.44 10.54 -7.70
C LEU A 234 5.73 9.88 -8.20
N THR A 235 6.81 10.67 -8.29
CA THR A 235 8.11 10.18 -8.76
C THR A 235 8.70 9.14 -7.81
N HIS A 236 8.61 9.36 -6.51
CA HIS A 236 9.03 8.37 -5.53
C HIS A 236 8.30 7.05 -5.74
N LYS A 237 6.97 7.09 -5.87
CA LYS A 237 6.12 5.91 -5.98
C LYS A 237 6.30 5.12 -7.26
N LEU A 238 6.44 5.77 -8.40
CA LEU A 238 6.46 5.13 -9.72
C LEU A 238 7.86 5.04 -10.35
N ALA A 239 8.86 5.68 -9.77
CA ALA A 239 10.24 5.66 -10.28
C ALA A 239 11.25 5.29 -9.18
N ALA A 240 11.47 6.12 -8.17
CA ALA A 240 12.54 5.92 -7.20
C ALA A 240 12.41 4.62 -6.37
N TRP A 241 11.20 4.10 -6.16
CA TRP A 241 10.98 2.79 -5.54
C TRP A 241 11.63 1.66 -6.33
N MET A 242 11.66 1.74 -7.67
CA MET A 242 12.32 0.73 -8.49
C MET A 242 13.83 0.68 -8.21
N ASP A 243 14.46 1.84 -7.98
CA ASP A 243 15.88 1.90 -7.63
C ASP A 243 16.15 1.44 -6.19
N GLN A 244 15.26 1.79 -5.26
CA GLN A 244 15.43 1.48 -3.84
C GLN A 244 15.08 0.03 -3.48
N PHE A 245 14.04 -0.54 -4.08
CA PHE A 245 13.44 -1.80 -3.65
C PHE A 245 13.21 -2.81 -4.78
N GLY A 246 13.57 -2.47 -6.02
CA GLY A 246 13.40 -3.34 -7.18
C GLY A 246 11.94 -3.56 -7.60
N CYS A 247 11.02 -2.73 -7.15
CA CYS A 247 9.60 -2.81 -7.51
C CYS A 247 8.94 -1.42 -7.50
N SER A 248 7.76 -1.32 -8.11
CA SER A 248 6.94 -0.10 -7.98
C SER A 248 6.43 0.08 -6.56
N GLY A 249 6.41 1.31 -6.07
CA GLY A 249 5.73 1.70 -4.84
C GLY A 249 4.21 1.89 -5.00
N CYS A 250 3.65 1.57 -6.16
CA CYS A 250 2.23 1.62 -6.45
C CYS A 250 1.69 0.23 -6.79
N VAL A 251 0.58 -0.14 -6.18
CA VAL A 251 -0.14 -1.40 -6.43
C VAL A 251 -1.44 -1.21 -7.20
N GLY A 252 -1.69 -0.03 -7.76
CA GLY A 252 -2.87 0.24 -8.59
C GLY A 252 -4.21 0.12 -7.89
N CYS A 253 -4.27 0.22 -6.56
CA CYS A 253 -5.52 0.04 -5.79
C CYS A 253 -6.54 1.17 -5.97
N GLY A 254 -6.14 2.33 -6.50
CA GLY A 254 -7.01 3.48 -6.79
C GLY A 254 -7.49 4.29 -5.59
N ARG A 255 -7.11 3.96 -4.34
CA ARG A 255 -7.54 4.69 -3.15
C ARG A 255 -7.19 6.17 -3.20
N CYS A 256 -5.98 6.51 -3.66
CA CYS A 256 -5.53 7.90 -3.78
C CYS A 256 -6.40 8.74 -4.72
N ILE A 257 -6.96 8.13 -5.76
CA ILE A 257 -7.89 8.77 -6.70
C ILE A 257 -9.25 8.97 -6.03
N THR A 258 -9.80 7.90 -5.44
CA THR A 258 -11.10 7.91 -4.75
C THR A 258 -11.16 8.95 -3.63
N TRP A 259 -10.10 9.08 -2.85
CA TRP A 259 -10.05 9.94 -1.67
C TRP A 259 -9.51 11.34 -1.95
N CYS A 260 -9.19 11.67 -3.21
CA CYS A 260 -8.76 13.02 -3.55
C CYS A 260 -9.96 13.97 -3.61
N PRO A 261 -10.04 14.99 -2.74
CA PRO A 261 -11.20 15.89 -2.68
C PRO A 261 -11.37 16.75 -3.93
N VAL A 262 -10.31 16.88 -4.76
CA VAL A 262 -10.30 17.65 -6.00
C VAL A 262 -10.13 16.78 -7.24
N GLY A 263 -10.27 15.46 -7.10
CA GLY A 263 -10.33 14.53 -8.23
C GLY A 263 -9.01 14.38 -9.00
N ILE A 264 -7.85 14.52 -8.37
CA ILE A 264 -6.56 14.27 -9.05
C ILE A 264 -6.43 12.77 -9.27
N ASP A 265 -6.24 12.38 -10.54
CA ASP A 265 -6.03 10.99 -10.99
C ASP A 265 -4.60 10.81 -11.48
N LEU A 266 -3.79 10.06 -10.73
CA LEU A 266 -2.38 9.85 -11.08
C LEU A 266 -2.18 9.17 -12.44
N THR A 267 -3.15 8.37 -12.91
CA THR A 267 -3.05 7.73 -14.23
C THR A 267 -3.21 8.73 -15.37
N GLU A 268 -4.04 9.74 -15.17
CA GLU A 268 -4.21 10.86 -16.10
C GLU A 268 -3.00 11.78 -16.10
N GLU A 269 -2.40 12.04 -14.93
CA GLU A 269 -1.22 12.88 -14.82
C GLU A 269 -0.01 12.26 -15.54
N VAL A 270 0.21 10.95 -15.36
CA VAL A 270 1.27 10.23 -16.07
C VAL A 270 1.01 10.21 -17.58
N ARG A 271 -0.24 9.96 -17.99
CA ARG A 271 -0.61 9.98 -19.41
C ARG A 271 -0.35 11.34 -20.05
N ALA A 272 -0.75 12.44 -19.39
CA ALA A 272 -0.52 13.79 -19.90
C ALA A 272 0.97 14.12 -20.10
N ILE A 273 1.84 13.66 -19.17
CA ILE A 273 3.29 13.82 -19.32
C ILE A 273 3.80 13.01 -20.53
N ARG A 274 3.32 11.77 -20.70
CA ARG A 274 3.74 10.91 -21.81
C ARG A 274 3.33 11.45 -23.19
N GLU A 275 2.07 11.91 -23.31
CA GLU A 275 1.51 12.44 -24.57
C GLU A 275 2.23 13.72 -25.03
N SER A 276 2.66 14.56 -24.10
CA SER A 276 3.40 15.79 -24.41
C SER A 276 4.80 15.55 -24.98
N GLN A 277 5.40 14.38 -24.78
CA GLN A 277 6.69 14.01 -25.40
C GLN A 277 6.54 13.50 -26.85
N ALA A 278 5.33 13.05 -27.21
CA ALA A 278 5.06 12.53 -28.55
C ALA A 278 4.64 13.63 -29.54
N SER A 279 4.45 14.86 -29.04
CA SER A 279 4.09 16.06 -29.82
C SER A 279 5.30 16.92 -30.11
#